data_ebe90237d0c3a2a24a247960955bc047
#
_entry.id   ebe90237d0c3a2a24a247960955bc047
#
_cell.length_a   1.000
_cell.length_b   1.000
_cell.length_c   1.000
_cell.angle_alpha   90.00
_cell.angle_beta   90.00
_cell.angle_gamma   90.00
#
_symmetry.space_group_name_H-M   'P 1'
#
loop_
_entity.id
_entity.type
_entity.pdbx_description
1 polymer ?
#
loop_
_entity_poly.entity_id
_entity_poly.type
_entity_poly.pdbx_seq_one_letter_code
_entity_poly.pdbx_strand_id
1 'polypeptide(L)' 'MPQNQSSIPTYGFLRLPQVLGIFPISKSAWWEGCRTGRFPKPVKLGPRTTVWKAADIAALIERVNGQKDGNGK' A
#
# COMPACT_ATOMS: atom_id res chain seq x y z
N MET A 1 -2.61 -1.54 24.19
CA MET A 1 -2.80 -1.39 23.77
C MET A 1 -3.01 -1.09 22.81
N PRO A 2 -3.28 -0.95 22.53
CA PRO A 2 -3.66 -0.85 21.64
C PRO A 2 -3.47 -0.11 20.70
N GLN A 3 -3.17 0.13 20.42
CA GLN A 3 -2.99 0.60 19.69
C GLN A 3 -2.80 0.43 18.66
N ASN A 4 -2.62 0.08 18.59
CA ASN A 4 -2.33 -0.30 17.62
C ASN A 4 -3.13 -0.41 16.51
N GLN A 5 -4.11 -0.33 16.66
CA GLN A 5 -5.04 -0.55 15.71
C GLN A 5 -4.87 0.29 14.52
N SER A 6 -4.37 1.39 14.60
CA SER A 6 -4.15 2.20 13.44
C SER A 6 -2.85 1.89 12.81
N SER A 7 -2.12 0.98 13.34
CA SER A 7 -0.85 0.69 12.81
C SER A 7 -0.92 -0.24 11.67
N ILE A 8 0.01 -0.14 10.76
CA ILE A 8 0.13 -1.03 9.64
C ILE A 8 1.17 -2.04 9.95
N PRO A 9 0.93 -3.28 9.71
CA PRO A 9 1.93 -4.28 9.97
C PRO A 9 3.16 -3.99 9.15
N THR A 10 4.33 -4.26 9.65
CA THR A 10 5.56 -4.08 8.91
C THR A 10 6.10 -5.40 8.40
N TYR A 11 5.38 -6.48 8.62
CA TYR A 11 5.77 -7.77 8.08
C TYR A 11 4.51 -8.48 7.64
N GLY A 12 4.67 -9.50 6.83
CA GLY A 12 3.54 -10.22 6.31
C GLY A 12 3.04 -9.60 5.03
N PHE A 13 1.81 -9.94 4.68
CA PHE A 13 1.24 -9.54 3.40
C PHE A 13 -0.16 -8.97 3.58
N LEU A 14 -0.52 -8.09 2.70
CA LEU A 14 -1.84 -7.46 2.71
C LEU A 14 -2.55 -7.77 1.40
N ARG A 15 -3.84 -7.97 1.47
CA ARG A 15 -4.64 -8.18 0.28
C ARG A 15 -5.19 -6.84 -0.19
N LEU A 16 -5.70 -6.82 -1.41
CA LEU A 16 -6.18 -5.57 -2.00
C LEU A 16 -7.20 -4.83 -1.15
N PRO A 17 -8.22 -5.49 -0.58
CA PRO A 17 -9.15 -4.74 0.25
C PRO A 17 -8.48 -4.04 1.42
N GLN A 18 -7.46 -4.68 1.99
CA GLN A 18 -6.74 -4.08 3.09
C GLN A 18 -5.93 -2.88 2.63
N VAL A 19 -5.31 -3.00 1.46
CA VAL A 19 -4.53 -1.92 0.90
C VAL A 19 -5.42 -0.72 0.60
N LEU A 20 -6.58 -0.98 0.02
CA LEU A 20 -7.50 0.10 -0.32
C LEU A 20 -8.13 0.72 0.91
N GLY A 21 -8.11 0.01 2.02
CA GLY A 21 -8.54 0.58 3.29
C GLY A 21 -7.53 1.57 3.83
N ILE A 22 -6.27 1.44 3.43
CA ILE A 22 -5.21 2.33 3.85
C ILE A 22 -5.13 3.52 2.90
N PHE A 23 -5.24 3.26 1.59
CA PHE A 23 -5.15 4.30 0.59
C PHE A 23 -6.53 4.52 -0.02
N PRO A 24 -7.18 5.62 0.29
CA PRO A 24 -8.57 5.84 -0.16
C PRO A 24 -8.65 6.27 -1.62
N ILE A 25 -8.27 5.40 -2.50
CA ILE A 25 -8.37 5.64 -3.94
C ILE A 25 -9.10 4.47 -4.56
N SER A 26 -9.47 4.63 -5.80
CA SER A 26 -10.22 3.57 -6.47
C SER A 26 -9.30 2.39 -6.80
N LYS A 27 -9.91 1.26 -7.00
CA LYS A 27 -9.19 0.07 -7.38
C LYS A 27 -8.44 0.31 -8.69
N SER A 28 -9.08 0.98 -9.63
CA SER A 28 -8.45 1.27 -10.91
C SER A 28 -7.23 2.14 -10.75
N ALA A 29 -7.34 3.15 -9.89
CA ALA A 29 -6.21 4.04 -9.66
C ALA A 29 -5.06 3.28 -9.00
N TRP A 30 -5.38 2.37 -8.11
CA TRP A 30 -4.34 1.56 -7.44
C TRP A 30 -3.61 0.70 -8.47
N TRP A 31 -4.37 0.01 -9.33
CA TRP A 31 -3.74 -0.86 -10.33
C TRP A 31 -2.94 -0.07 -11.34
N GLU A 32 -3.41 1.12 -11.67
CA GLU A 32 -2.68 1.97 -12.57
C GLU A 32 -1.33 2.37 -11.96
N GLY A 33 -1.31 2.70 -10.67
CA GLY A 33 -0.09 3.03 -9.99
C GLY A 33 0.87 1.87 -9.93
N CYS A 34 0.34 0.66 -9.74
CA CYS A 34 1.18 -0.53 -9.73
C CYS A 34 1.81 -0.75 -11.11
N ARG A 35 1.03 -0.50 -12.15
CA ARG A 35 1.50 -0.71 -13.51
C ARG A 35 2.60 0.28 -13.88
N THR A 36 2.46 1.51 -13.43
CA THR A 36 3.40 2.55 -13.81
C THR A 36 4.61 2.65 -12.89
N GLY A 37 4.61 1.87 -11.82
CA GLY A 37 5.73 1.87 -10.90
C GLY A 37 5.61 2.85 -9.76
N ARG A 38 4.51 3.58 -9.68
CA ARG A 38 4.31 4.51 -8.56
C ARG A 38 4.03 3.77 -7.27
N PHE A 39 3.42 2.60 -7.37
CA PHE A 39 3.10 1.78 -6.22
C PHE A 39 3.83 0.46 -6.31
N PRO A 40 4.01 -0.24 -5.20
CA PRO A 40 4.74 -1.50 -5.21
C PRO A 40 4.02 -2.54 -6.05
N LYS A 41 4.79 -3.42 -6.64
CA LYS A 41 4.22 -4.48 -7.45
C LYS A 41 3.66 -5.57 -6.58
N PRO A 42 2.58 -6.21 -7.02
CA PRO A 42 2.00 -7.28 -6.22
C PRO A 42 2.84 -8.53 -6.25
N VAL A 43 2.61 -9.38 -5.25
CA VAL A 43 3.24 -10.68 -5.17
C VAL A 43 2.14 -11.72 -5.32
N LYS A 44 2.39 -12.72 -6.13
CA LYS A 44 1.41 -13.79 -6.30
C LYS A 44 1.76 -14.94 -5.39
N LEU A 45 0.91 -15.21 -4.44
CA LEU A 45 1.09 -16.34 -3.56
C LEU A 45 0.46 -17.60 -4.13
N GLY A 46 -0.41 -17.47 -5.08
CA GLY A 46 -1.08 -18.58 -5.71
C GLY A 46 -1.80 -18.09 -6.93
N PRO A 47 -2.49 -18.97 -7.63
CA PRO A 47 -3.12 -18.60 -8.89
C PRO A 47 -4.13 -17.46 -8.73
N ARG A 48 -4.77 -17.37 -7.59
CA ARG A 48 -5.74 -16.34 -7.38
C ARG A 48 -5.44 -15.47 -6.20
N THR A 49 -4.27 -15.59 -5.62
CA THR A 49 -3.93 -14.85 -4.42
C THR A 49 -2.89 -13.79 -4.73
N THR A 50 -3.33 -12.56 -4.79
CA THR A 50 -2.45 -11.43 -5.05
C THR A 50 -2.37 -10.60 -3.80
N VAL A 51 -1.16 -10.32 -3.35
CA VAL A 51 -0.94 -9.59 -2.12
C VAL A 51 0.21 -8.61 -2.31
N TRP A 52 0.40 -7.76 -1.33
CA TRP A 52 1.53 -6.84 -1.31
C TRP A 52 2.27 -7.03 0.00
N LYS A 53 3.56 -6.92 -0.02
CA LYS A 53 4.34 -7.02 1.20
C LYS A 53 3.98 -5.86 2.10
N ALA A 54 3.71 -6.15 3.36
CA ALA A 54 3.38 -5.10 4.31
C ALA A 54 4.52 -4.08 4.40
N ALA A 55 5.75 -4.53 4.31
CA ALA A 55 6.90 -3.64 4.36
C ALA A 55 6.89 -2.65 3.19
N ASP A 56 6.48 -3.12 2.01
CA ASP A 56 6.42 -2.25 0.84
C ASP A 56 5.33 -1.20 1.00
N ILE A 57 4.21 -1.60 1.58
CA ILE A 57 3.11 -0.66 1.80
C ILE A 57 3.52 0.37 2.85
N ALA A 58 4.20 -0.06 3.89
CA ALA A 58 4.69 0.86 4.90
C ALA A 58 5.67 1.86 4.30
N ALA A 59 6.54 1.40 3.43
CA ALA A 59 7.50 2.27 2.77
C ALA A 59 6.78 3.28 1.86
N LEU A 60 5.71 2.85 1.21
CA LEU A 60 4.94 3.74 0.36
C LEU A 60 4.30 4.85 1.19
N ILE A 61 3.77 4.51 2.35
CA ILE A 61 3.18 5.50 3.21
C ILE A 61 4.21 6.54 3.62
N GLU A 62 5.40 6.08 3.96
CA GLU A 62 6.46 7.00 4.34
C GLU A 62 6.82 7.92 3.20
N ARG A 63 6.87 7.39 2.01
CA ARG A 63 7.20 8.17 0.84
C ARG A 63 6.15 9.24 0.58
N VAL A 64 4.89 8.86 0.69
CA VAL A 64 3.81 9.79 0.47
C VAL A 64 3.84 10.89 1.51
N ASN A 65 4.07 10.53 2.77
CA ASN A 65 4.17 11.51 3.81
C ASN A 65 5.32 12.48 3.57
N GLY A 66 6.42 11.99 3.09
CA GLY A 66 7.56 12.81 2.84
C GLY A 66 7.40 13.74 1.68
N GLN A 67 6.51 13.41 0.76
CA GLN A 67 6.33 14.19 -0.42
C GLN A 67 5.35 15.31 -0.26
N LYS A 68 4.58 15.32 0.79
CA LYS A 68 3.50 16.27 0.87
C LYS A 68 4.01 17.68 0.83
N ASP A 69 5.15 17.94 1.33
CA ASP A 69 5.66 19.25 1.30
C ASP A 69 6.02 19.69 -0.05
N GLY A 70 6.60 18.89 -0.80
CA GLY A 70 7.01 19.22 -2.11
C GLY A 70 5.89 19.54 -2.98
N ASN A 71 4.77 18.96 -2.69
CA ASN A 71 3.71 19.21 -3.45
C ASN A 71 3.03 20.35 -3.13
N GLY A 72 3.25 20.69 -2.03
CA GLY A 72 2.56 21.75 -1.63
C GLY A 72 2.42 22.71 -2.64
N LYS A 73 2.58 22.36 -3.13
CA LYS A 73 2.36 22.99 -3.88
C LYS A 73 1.96 23.18 -4.13
#